data_bc81f5f9c1a47abbef0821bb2674a24b
#
_entry.id   bc81f5f9c1a47abbef0821bb2674a24b
#
_cell.length_a   1.000
_cell.length_b   1.000
_cell.length_c   1.000
_cell.angle_alpha   90.00
_cell.angle_beta   90.00
_cell.angle_gamma   90.00
#
_symmetry.space_group_name_H-M   'P 1'
#
loop_
_entity.id
_entity.type
_entity.pdbx_description
1 polymer ?
#
loop_
_entity_poly.entity_id
_entity_poly.type
_entity_poly.pdbx_seq_one_letter_code
_entity_poly.pdbx_strand_id
1 'polypeptide(L)'
;MTVRLYSFIFAHKQKEKIMYPEYLVAPMRQELVDAGFQELKTVEEVDSAIPSEGTVFVVVNSVCGCAAANARPAARFAVENGKKPSKLVTVFAGMEKEAVDKARQYMLPYPPSSPAMALFKDGKLVHIIERHNIEGRPAQMIADNLIAAFDEYC
;
A
#
# COMPACT_ATOMS: atom_id res chain seq x y z
N MET A 1 -13.86 46.50 35.03
CA MET A 1 -13.53 45.08 35.25
C MET A 1 -13.38 44.45 33.89
N THR A 2 -12.17 44.21 33.46
CA THR A 2 -11.87 43.56 32.16
C THR A 2 -11.75 42.07 32.44
N VAL A 3 -12.72 41.27 31.94
CA VAL A 3 -12.62 39.81 31.97
C VAL A 3 -11.63 39.40 30.88
N ARG A 4 -10.46 38.95 31.29
CA ARG A 4 -9.51 38.33 30.36
C ARG A 4 -10.09 36.95 30.02
N LEU A 5 -10.59 36.80 28.78
CA LEU A 5 -10.84 35.51 28.16
C LEU A 5 -9.47 34.85 27.91
N TYR A 6 -9.15 33.89 28.76
CA TYR A 6 -8.07 32.97 28.44
C TYR A 6 -8.54 32.06 27.32
N SER A 7 -8.11 32.37 26.11
CA SER A 7 -8.19 31.40 25.02
C SER A 7 -7.33 30.22 25.41
N PHE A 8 -7.94 29.13 25.86
CA PHE A 8 -7.27 27.86 25.91
C PHE A 8 -7.02 27.42 24.47
N ILE A 9 -5.83 27.70 23.98
CA ILE A 9 -5.34 27.08 22.77
C ILE A 9 -5.08 25.62 23.16
N PHE A 10 -6.02 24.75 22.88
CA PHE A 10 -5.74 23.33 22.82
C PHE A 10 -4.75 23.12 21.67
N ALA A 11 -3.47 23.10 22.00
CA ALA A 11 -2.49 22.54 21.11
C ALA A 11 -2.88 21.08 20.94
N HIS A 12 -3.54 20.76 19.84
CA HIS A 12 -3.58 19.40 19.35
C HIS A 12 -2.11 19.01 19.20
N LYS A 13 -1.62 18.18 20.14
CA LYS A 13 -0.39 17.43 19.92
C LYS A 13 -0.68 16.65 18.64
N GLN A 14 -0.23 17.16 17.51
CA GLN A 14 -0.06 16.34 16.34
C GLN A 14 0.80 15.18 16.84
N LYS A 15 0.21 13.97 16.87
CA LYS A 15 1.02 12.76 17.02
C LYS A 15 2.13 12.90 15.99
N GLU A 16 3.36 13.05 16.47
CA GLU A 16 4.50 13.10 15.59
C GLU A 16 4.36 11.93 14.62
N LYS A 17 4.31 12.26 13.34
CA LYS A 17 4.28 11.30 12.25
C LYS A 17 5.54 10.47 12.42
N ILE A 18 5.42 9.20 12.85
CA ILE A 18 6.57 8.31 12.94
C ILE A 18 6.99 8.04 11.51
N MET A 19 7.96 8.81 11.04
CA MET A 19 8.59 8.58 9.74
C MET A 19 9.92 7.90 9.96
N TYR A 20 10.16 6.85 9.18
CA TYR A 20 11.47 6.21 9.14
C TYR A 20 12.45 7.09 8.35
N PRO A 21 13.77 7.05 8.68
CA PRO A 21 14.75 7.72 7.85
C PRO A 21 14.69 7.23 6.40
N GLU A 22 14.76 8.16 5.44
CA GLU A 22 14.66 7.81 4.02
C GLU A 22 15.74 6.80 3.57
N TYR A 23 16.96 6.91 4.11
CA TYR A 23 18.04 5.96 3.79
C TYR A 23 17.70 4.51 4.18
N LEU A 24 16.83 4.31 5.17
CA LEU A 24 16.38 2.98 5.60
C LEU A 24 15.34 2.42 4.62
N VAL A 25 14.40 3.23 4.16
CA VAL A 25 13.28 2.79 3.32
C VAL A 25 13.60 2.85 1.83
N ALA A 26 14.58 3.63 1.42
CA ALA A 26 14.94 3.76 0.01
C ALA A 26 15.22 2.41 -0.69
N PRO A 27 16.00 1.47 -0.12
CA PRO A 27 16.19 0.16 -0.72
C PRO A 27 14.89 -0.65 -0.78
N MET A 28 14.00 -0.50 0.21
CA MET A 28 12.72 -1.20 0.27
C MET A 28 11.74 -0.67 -0.77
N ARG A 29 11.76 0.62 -1.07
CA ARG A 29 11.03 1.23 -2.18
C ARG A 29 11.56 0.72 -3.52
N GLN A 30 12.88 0.69 -3.65
CA GLN A 30 13.56 0.34 -4.89
C GLN A 30 13.26 -1.09 -5.35
N GLU A 31 13.08 -2.03 -4.43
CA GLU A 31 12.69 -3.40 -4.77
C GLU A 31 11.42 -3.46 -5.62
N LEU A 32 10.42 -2.65 -5.30
CA LEU A 32 9.17 -2.59 -6.06
C LEU A 32 9.31 -1.72 -7.32
N VAL A 33 10.02 -0.61 -7.24
CA VAL A 33 10.27 0.26 -8.41
C VAL A 33 10.99 -0.52 -9.51
N ASP A 34 11.99 -1.33 -9.16
CA ASP A 34 12.71 -2.19 -10.11
C ASP A 34 11.80 -3.25 -10.75
N ALA A 35 10.74 -3.64 -10.08
CA ALA A 35 9.74 -4.56 -10.61
C ALA A 35 8.64 -3.88 -11.45
N GLY A 36 8.71 -2.56 -11.61
CA GLY A 36 7.77 -1.79 -12.43
C GLY A 36 6.67 -1.07 -11.67
N PHE A 37 6.74 -1.03 -10.33
CA PHE A 37 5.76 -0.31 -9.51
C PHE A 37 6.04 1.19 -9.52
N GLN A 38 4.97 1.98 -9.66
CA GLN A 38 4.99 3.41 -9.45
C GLN A 38 4.68 3.73 -7.99
N GLU A 39 5.51 4.55 -7.36
CA GLU A 39 5.24 5.05 -6.01
C GLU A 39 4.16 6.12 -6.03
N LEU A 40 3.17 5.98 -5.16
CA LEU A 40 2.14 6.99 -4.94
C LEU A 40 2.41 7.66 -3.58
N LYS A 41 2.69 8.95 -3.60
CA LYS A 41 3.11 9.70 -2.42
C LYS A 41 2.10 10.75 -1.97
N THR A 42 1.10 11.05 -2.77
CA THR A 42 0.07 12.06 -2.49
C THR A 42 -1.33 11.48 -2.64
N VAL A 43 -2.32 12.13 -2.01
CA VAL A 43 -3.74 11.77 -2.16
C VAL A 43 -4.16 11.86 -3.62
N GLU A 44 -3.72 12.89 -4.33
CA GLU A 44 -4.03 13.12 -5.74
C GLU A 44 -3.51 11.99 -6.64
N GLU A 45 -2.29 11.53 -6.38
CA GLU A 45 -1.71 10.39 -7.11
C GLU A 45 -2.51 9.10 -6.87
N VAL A 46 -2.95 8.86 -5.63
CA VAL A 46 -3.78 7.70 -5.27
C VAL A 46 -5.14 7.78 -5.96
N ASP A 47 -5.81 8.93 -5.89
CA ASP A 47 -7.13 9.15 -6.53
C ASP A 47 -7.06 9.08 -8.05
N SER A 48 -5.93 9.36 -8.64
CA SER A 48 -5.71 9.24 -10.08
C SER A 48 -5.46 7.79 -10.50
N ALA A 49 -4.77 7.00 -9.67
CA ALA A 49 -4.34 5.66 -10.03
C ALA A 49 -5.38 4.57 -9.72
N ILE A 50 -5.87 4.50 -8.47
CA ILE A 50 -6.67 3.36 -8.02
C ILE A 50 -8.04 3.27 -8.73
N PRO A 51 -8.84 4.36 -8.84
CA PRO A 51 -10.14 4.27 -9.47
C PRO A 51 -10.10 4.28 -11.00
N SER A 52 -8.92 4.28 -11.60
CA SER A 52 -8.80 4.32 -13.05
C SER A 52 -9.32 3.05 -13.72
N GLU A 53 -9.67 3.18 -15.00
CA GLU A 53 -10.12 2.06 -15.83
C GLU A 53 -9.03 1.00 -15.97
N GLY A 54 -9.45 -0.26 -16.07
CA GLY A 54 -8.56 -1.42 -16.16
C GLY A 54 -8.19 -1.97 -14.79
N THR A 55 -7.13 -2.74 -14.75
CA THR A 55 -6.67 -3.39 -13.52
C THR A 55 -5.51 -2.65 -12.87
N VAL A 56 -5.61 -2.45 -11.56
CA VAL A 56 -4.59 -1.77 -10.75
C VAL A 56 -4.21 -2.67 -9.57
N PHE A 57 -2.93 -3.01 -9.50
CA PHE A 57 -2.39 -3.76 -8.37
C PHE A 57 -1.68 -2.80 -7.42
N VAL A 58 -2.11 -2.80 -6.17
CA VAL A 58 -1.61 -1.92 -5.11
C VAL A 58 -0.88 -2.74 -4.07
N VAL A 59 0.36 -2.41 -3.80
CA VAL A 59 1.12 -2.96 -2.67
C VAL A 59 1.26 -1.88 -1.59
N VAL A 60 0.73 -2.15 -0.41
CA VAL A 60 1.05 -1.36 0.78
C VAL A 60 2.35 -1.92 1.35
N ASN A 61 3.44 -1.23 1.07
CA ASN A 61 4.78 -1.60 1.50
C ASN A 61 4.99 -1.28 2.99
N SER A 62 5.96 -1.92 3.61
CA SER A 62 6.25 -1.77 5.04
C SER A 62 7.71 -2.12 5.33
N VAL A 63 8.20 -1.65 6.47
CA VAL A 63 9.56 -1.97 6.96
C VAL A 63 9.65 -3.34 7.65
N CYS A 64 8.52 -4.00 7.94
CA CYS A 64 8.54 -5.25 8.71
C CYS A 64 9.21 -6.41 7.95
N GLY A 65 9.66 -7.42 8.72
CA GLY A 65 10.27 -8.62 8.15
C GLY A 65 9.34 -9.38 7.20
N CYS A 66 8.03 -9.37 7.45
CA CYS A 66 7.05 -9.99 6.56
C CYS A 66 6.90 -9.27 5.21
N ALA A 67 7.18 -7.98 5.14
CA ALA A 67 7.31 -7.28 3.87
C ALA A 67 8.58 -7.69 3.12
N ALA A 68 9.71 -7.75 3.82
CA ALA A 68 11.01 -8.08 3.24
C ALA A 68 11.08 -9.53 2.75
N ALA A 69 10.62 -10.48 3.55
CA ALA A 69 10.76 -11.92 3.26
C ALA A 69 9.59 -12.48 2.44
N ASN A 70 8.42 -11.88 2.49
CA ASN A 70 7.19 -12.46 1.97
C ASN A 70 6.50 -11.55 0.94
N ALA A 71 6.06 -10.34 1.33
CA ALA A 71 5.23 -9.49 0.47
C ALA A 71 5.98 -8.97 -0.77
N ARG A 72 7.13 -8.31 -0.59
CA ARG A 72 7.87 -7.76 -1.73
C ARG A 72 8.36 -8.84 -2.70
N PRO A 73 8.97 -9.95 -2.24
CA PRO A 73 9.32 -11.03 -3.15
C PRO A 73 8.13 -11.62 -3.89
N ALA A 74 7.00 -11.83 -3.22
CA ALA A 74 5.78 -12.34 -3.84
C ALA A 74 5.25 -11.41 -4.93
N ALA A 75 5.17 -10.12 -4.65
CA ALA A 75 4.73 -9.12 -5.62
C ALA A 75 5.63 -9.08 -6.86
N ARG A 76 6.95 -9.09 -6.65
CA ARG A 76 7.94 -9.11 -7.73
C ARG A 76 7.80 -10.35 -8.62
N PHE A 77 7.60 -11.50 -8.02
CA PHE A 77 7.37 -12.76 -8.72
C PHE A 77 6.08 -12.74 -9.53
N ALA A 78 4.98 -12.30 -8.89
CA ALA A 78 3.66 -12.33 -9.51
C ALA A 78 3.56 -11.44 -10.75
N VAL A 79 4.21 -10.27 -10.75
CA VAL A 79 4.14 -9.33 -11.88
C VAL A 79 4.97 -9.77 -13.11
N GLU A 80 5.73 -10.83 -12.99
CA GLU A 80 6.40 -11.49 -14.15
C GLU A 80 5.44 -12.40 -14.94
N ASN A 81 4.23 -12.65 -14.41
CA ASN A 81 3.23 -13.48 -15.08
C ASN A 81 2.81 -12.89 -16.43
N GLY A 82 2.43 -13.75 -17.37
CA GLY A 82 1.98 -13.33 -18.71
C GLY A 82 0.73 -12.44 -18.66
N LYS A 83 -0.22 -12.77 -17.79
CA LYS A 83 -1.32 -11.88 -17.43
C LYS A 83 -0.95 -11.11 -16.18
N LYS A 84 -1.00 -9.81 -16.25
CA LYS A 84 -0.70 -8.93 -15.13
C LYS A 84 -1.54 -7.67 -15.18
N PRO A 85 -1.72 -6.97 -14.03
CA PRO A 85 -2.46 -5.71 -14.00
C PRO A 85 -1.88 -4.65 -14.93
N SER A 86 -2.75 -3.79 -15.44
CA SER A 86 -2.36 -2.68 -16.32
C SER A 86 -1.50 -1.64 -15.60
N LYS A 87 -1.72 -1.46 -14.30
CA LYS A 87 -0.96 -0.56 -13.44
C LYS A 87 -0.47 -1.28 -12.20
N LEU A 88 0.78 -1.02 -11.86
CA LEU A 88 1.44 -1.51 -10.66
C LEU A 88 1.80 -0.30 -9.81
N VAL A 89 1.21 -0.16 -8.62
CA VAL A 89 1.41 1.00 -7.77
C VAL A 89 1.68 0.58 -6.33
N THR A 90 2.35 1.44 -5.58
CA THR A 90 2.70 1.17 -4.19
C THR A 90 2.61 2.43 -3.33
N VAL A 91 2.18 2.25 -2.10
CA VAL A 91 2.25 3.23 -1.03
C VAL A 91 3.08 2.66 0.12
N PHE A 92 3.70 3.49 0.94
CA PHE A 92 4.58 3.03 2.01
C PHE A 92 4.02 3.38 3.39
N ALA A 93 3.55 2.36 4.11
CA ALA A 93 3.01 2.53 5.47
C ALA A 93 4.11 3.04 6.42
N GLY A 94 3.78 4.07 7.19
CA GLY A 94 4.72 4.74 8.09
C GLY A 94 5.50 5.90 7.46
N MET A 95 5.33 6.15 6.16
CA MET A 95 5.97 7.26 5.45
C MET A 95 4.93 8.28 4.98
N GLU A 96 4.33 8.12 3.84
CA GLU A 96 3.34 9.07 3.30
C GLU A 96 1.93 8.75 3.85
N LYS A 97 1.64 9.24 5.05
CA LYS A 97 0.43 8.89 5.79
C LYS A 97 -0.86 9.17 5.01
N GLU A 98 -0.97 10.33 4.38
CA GLU A 98 -2.19 10.73 3.67
C GLU A 98 -2.44 9.84 2.44
N ALA A 99 -1.38 9.51 1.70
CA ALA A 99 -1.47 8.59 0.56
C ALA A 99 -1.88 7.18 0.99
N VAL A 100 -1.29 6.68 2.08
CA VAL A 100 -1.63 5.37 2.65
C VAL A 100 -3.07 5.34 3.13
N ASP A 101 -3.50 6.34 3.88
CA ASP A 101 -4.88 6.44 4.37
C ASP A 101 -5.88 6.50 3.23
N LYS A 102 -5.55 7.21 2.15
CA LYS A 102 -6.40 7.30 0.96
C LYS A 102 -6.49 5.96 0.23
N ALA A 103 -5.38 5.27 0.05
CA ALA A 103 -5.39 3.93 -0.54
C ALA A 103 -6.24 2.95 0.27
N ARG A 104 -6.15 3.02 1.60
CA ARG A 104 -6.96 2.19 2.51
C ARG A 104 -8.46 2.47 2.42
N GLN A 105 -8.87 3.69 2.11
CA GLN A 105 -10.29 4.00 1.87
C GLN A 105 -10.85 3.19 0.69
N TYR A 106 -10.08 2.99 -0.36
CA TYR A 106 -10.48 2.13 -1.48
C TYR A 106 -10.54 0.64 -1.13
N MET A 107 -9.87 0.24 -0.06
CA MET A 107 -9.82 -1.15 0.42
C MET A 107 -10.93 -1.50 1.42
N LEU A 108 -11.77 -0.54 1.80
CA LEU A 108 -12.91 -0.80 2.70
C LEU A 108 -13.82 -1.90 2.13
N PRO A 109 -14.39 -2.77 2.97
CA PRO A 109 -14.46 -2.73 4.44
C PRO A 109 -13.30 -3.40 5.17
N TYR A 110 -12.23 -3.78 4.48
CA TYR A 110 -11.09 -4.43 5.12
C TYR A 110 -10.35 -3.46 6.05
N PRO A 111 -9.99 -3.90 7.28
CA PRO A 111 -9.28 -3.04 8.22
C PRO A 111 -7.85 -2.76 7.75
N PRO A 112 -7.25 -1.63 8.18
CA PRO A 112 -5.86 -1.32 7.86
C PRO A 112 -4.90 -2.42 8.28
N SER A 113 -4.06 -2.86 7.36
CA SER A 113 -2.94 -3.76 7.63
C SER A 113 -1.76 -3.43 6.71
N SER A 114 -0.57 -3.75 7.15
CA SER A 114 0.65 -3.56 6.34
C SER A 114 1.72 -4.60 6.71
N PRO A 115 2.31 -5.25 5.71
CA PRO A 115 2.02 -5.13 4.29
C PRO A 115 0.62 -5.63 3.92
N ALA A 116 0.08 -5.16 2.82
CA ALA A 116 -1.14 -5.65 2.21
C ALA A 116 -1.04 -5.52 0.69
N MET A 117 -1.81 -6.31 -0.02
CA MET A 117 -1.83 -6.28 -1.49
C MET A 117 -3.28 -6.35 -1.98
N ALA A 118 -3.65 -5.46 -2.88
CA ALA A 118 -5.02 -5.35 -3.37
C ALA A 118 -5.06 -5.23 -4.90
N LEU A 119 -6.01 -5.91 -5.52
CA LEU A 119 -6.27 -5.80 -6.94
C LEU A 119 -7.61 -5.12 -7.16
N PHE A 120 -7.60 -4.10 -7.98
CA PHE A 120 -8.79 -3.35 -8.40
C PHE A 120 -9.04 -3.56 -9.89
N LYS A 121 -10.31 -3.64 -10.25
CA LYS A 121 -10.75 -3.65 -11.64
C LYS A 121 -11.82 -2.59 -11.84
N ASP A 122 -11.56 -1.63 -12.73
CA ASP A 122 -12.42 -0.49 -13.00
C ASP A 122 -12.87 0.23 -11.72
N GLY A 123 -11.92 0.45 -10.81
CA GLY A 123 -12.12 1.12 -9.54
C GLY A 123 -12.73 0.26 -8.42
N LYS A 124 -13.01 -1.01 -8.67
CA LYS A 124 -13.59 -1.94 -7.67
C LYS A 124 -12.56 -2.91 -7.15
N LEU A 125 -12.53 -3.08 -5.83
CA LEU A 125 -11.70 -4.09 -5.18
C LEU A 125 -12.22 -5.50 -5.56
N VAL A 126 -11.37 -6.28 -6.21
CA VAL A 126 -11.71 -7.66 -6.63
C VAL A 126 -10.92 -8.73 -5.91
N HIS A 127 -9.78 -8.38 -5.33
CA HIS A 127 -8.96 -9.30 -4.54
C HIS A 127 -8.11 -8.53 -3.54
N ILE A 128 -7.90 -9.10 -2.36
CA ILE A 128 -7.04 -8.53 -1.32
C ILE A 128 -6.32 -9.64 -0.55
N ILE A 129 -5.05 -9.40 -0.24
CA ILE A 129 -4.27 -10.22 0.68
C ILE A 129 -3.86 -9.33 1.84
N GLU A 130 -4.39 -9.60 3.02
CA GLU A 130 -4.08 -8.87 4.24
C GLU A 130 -2.84 -9.43 4.93
N ARG A 131 -2.25 -8.65 5.85
CA ARG A 131 -1.04 -9.04 6.57
C ARG A 131 -1.11 -10.45 7.18
N HIS A 132 -2.24 -10.82 7.78
CA HIS A 132 -2.38 -12.15 8.41
C HIS A 132 -2.32 -13.32 7.40
N ASN A 133 -2.48 -13.04 6.12
CA ASN A 133 -2.31 -14.00 5.03
C ASN A 133 -0.94 -13.87 4.33
N ILE A 134 -0.10 -12.97 4.80
CA ILE A 134 1.26 -12.75 4.30
C ILE A 134 2.27 -13.27 5.33
N GLU A 135 2.11 -12.87 6.58
CA GLU A 135 3.00 -13.22 7.66
C GLU A 135 3.06 -14.74 7.87
N GLY A 136 4.29 -15.26 7.93
CA GLY A 136 4.52 -16.70 8.10
C GLY A 136 4.23 -17.57 6.88
N ARG A 137 3.91 -16.99 5.72
CA ARG A 137 3.68 -17.74 4.50
C ARG A 137 4.85 -17.61 3.53
N PRO A 138 5.22 -18.67 2.80
CA PRO A 138 6.25 -18.59 1.77
C PRO A 138 5.87 -17.59 0.68
N ALA A 139 6.83 -16.84 0.18
CA ALA A 139 6.61 -15.87 -0.90
C ALA A 139 5.99 -16.53 -2.14
N GLN A 140 6.40 -17.76 -2.48
CA GLN A 140 5.86 -18.49 -3.62
C GLN A 140 4.36 -18.77 -3.48
N MET A 141 3.89 -19.13 -2.29
CA MET A 141 2.47 -19.36 -2.03
C MET A 141 1.65 -18.09 -2.24
N ILE A 142 2.16 -16.96 -1.78
CA ILE A 142 1.51 -15.66 -1.96
C ILE A 142 1.52 -15.26 -3.43
N ALA A 143 2.63 -15.46 -4.12
CA ALA A 143 2.75 -15.21 -5.56
C ALA A 143 1.77 -16.06 -6.37
N ASP A 144 1.61 -17.33 -6.06
CA ASP A 144 0.67 -18.23 -6.74
C ASP A 144 -0.79 -17.75 -6.55
N ASN A 145 -1.12 -17.25 -5.37
CA ASN A 145 -2.43 -16.67 -5.11
C ASN A 145 -2.65 -15.38 -5.95
N LEU A 146 -1.66 -14.52 -6.03
CA LEU A 146 -1.72 -13.30 -6.87
C LEU A 146 -1.85 -13.65 -8.35
N ILE A 147 -1.09 -14.61 -8.84
CA ILE A 147 -1.12 -15.06 -10.23
C ILE A 147 -2.51 -15.59 -10.58
N ALA A 148 -3.12 -16.39 -9.70
CA ALA A 148 -4.49 -16.88 -9.90
C ALA A 148 -5.49 -15.71 -10.03
N ALA A 149 -5.36 -14.68 -9.21
CA ALA A 149 -6.18 -13.48 -9.30
C ALA A 149 -5.92 -12.70 -10.60
N PHE A 150 -4.67 -12.58 -11.02
CA PHE A 150 -4.32 -11.91 -12.29
C PHE A 150 -4.88 -12.68 -13.48
N ASP A 151 -4.83 -14.01 -13.46
CA ASP A 151 -5.38 -14.85 -14.52
C ASP A 151 -6.91 -14.74 -14.60
N GLU A 152 -7.58 -14.52 -13.47
CA GLU A 152 -9.03 -14.34 -13.42
C GLU A 152 -9.48 -12.94 -13.88
N TYR A 153 -8.80 -11.88 -13.45
CA TYR A 153 -9.27 -10.50 -13.60
C TYR A 153 -8.55 -9.68 -14.68
N CYS A 154 -7.37 -10.06 -15.03
CA CYS A 154 -6.58 -9.38 -16.05
C CYS A 154 -6.65 -10.12 -17.39
#